data_eaac02be9b5574603192c62fb9a199f4
#
_entry.id   eaac02be9b5574603192c62fb9a199f4
#
_cell.length_a   1.000
_cell.length_b   1.000
_cell.length_c   1.000
_cell.angle_alpha   90.00
_cell.angle_beta   90.00
_cell.angle_gamma   90.00
#
_symmetry.space_group_name_H-M   'P 1'
#
loop_
_entity.id
_entity.type
_entity.pdbx_description
1 polymer ?
#
loop_
_entity_poly.entity_id
_entity_poly.type
_entity_poly.pdbx_seq_one_letter_code
_entity_poly.pdbx_strand_id
1 'polypeptide(L)'
;MVQSKPLRPEWLPAVALSSALALLMLIWSPPVGDLAAQVFRTELFESAGLAIWNGSWYGGHYTLTYSLLFPPLAALLGPQVVGGLAVVSSSYLFDRLVRDRWGVEARWATLWFGAGVVTLLADGQLTFALGVAFGLAALRCLQTGRKPLALAAAAACPLASPVAGAFLAGVLLAGAVEPGRRASRIALTAAALALGLVLAPKLAFPEGGHFPFVFSSYVAIPLWCAGALILTQGVREEERQLRRVLVAYALAATLIWLVPNAMGGNAVRLGALFGGPVLAAVLLSRRPRPTVPMWFFAPLLALAIAGSLYWQLTASVAQIARSVGDPSTASTYFHPVAKWLRDEGAASARIEVPPTANHWESAYLANKFDMARGWLRQLDTTRDDLFYDDKALTEASYGRWLRANAISYVALPDAPLDYSSVRERRLILAEPSYLTLRFRSEHWRIYEVRDPKPLVAPMHGAAAETLWFGRQGFALDVQRPGKFLVRVSFTPYWSIARGHGCILRRGDWTVARANRPGIFRVAADFSVGRAWNAATGASKTC
;
A
#
# COMPACT_ATOMS: atom_id res chain seq x y z
N MET A 1 -47.11 -20.56 -30.14
CA MET A 1 -46.07 -19.54 -30.11
C MET A 1 -45.85 -19.12 -28.66
N VAL A 2 -44.85 -19.70 -28.02
CA VAL A 2 -44.43 -19.28 -26.69
C VAL A 2 -43.52 -18.08 -26.90
N GLN A 3 -43.97 -16.89 -26.57
CA GLN A 3 -43.13 -15.69 -26.54
C GLN A 3 -42.07 -15.90 -25.47
N SER A 4 -40.82 -16.16 -25.87
CA SER A 4 -39.67 -16.08 -25.01
C SER A 4 -39.52 -14.63 -24.53
N LYS A 5 -39.93 -14.33 -23.27
CA LYS A 5 -39.54 -13.08 -22.62
C LYS A 5 -38.03 -12.95 -22.73
N PRO A 6 -37.49 -11.80 -23.16
CA PRO A 6 -36.06 -11.56 -23.13
C PRO A 6 -35.62 -11.68 -21.67
N LEU A 7 -34.86 -12.74 -21.38
CA LEU A 7 -34.27 -12.95 -20.04
C LEU A 7 -33.34 -11.77 -19.80
N ARG A 8 -33.71 -10.87 -18.86
CA ARG A 8 -32.77 -9.85 -18.37
C ARG A 8 -31.50 -10.55 -17.91
N PRO A 9 -30.32 -10.06 -18.33
CA PRO A 9 -29.08 -10.71 -17.95
C PRO A 9 -28.97 -10.78 -16.42
N GLU A 10 -28.81 -11.97 -15.88
CA GLU A 10 -28.91 -12.27 -14.43
C GLU A 10 -27.84 -11.55 -13.59
N TRP A 11 -26.71 -11.14 -14.20
CA TRP A 11 -25.65 -10.35 -13.56
C TRP A 11 -26.03 -8.87 -13.34
N LEU A 12 -27.05 -8.38 -14.05
CA LEU A 12 -27.41 -6.97 -14.07
C LEU A 12 -27.66 -6.38 -12.67
N PRO A 13 -28.35 -7.05 -11.72
CA PRO A 13 -28.62 -6.46 -10.41
C PRO A 13 -27.35 -6.17 -9.58
N ALA A 14 -26.39 -7.08 -9.53
CA ALA A 14 -25.15 -6.90 -8.76
C ALA A 14 -24.26 -5.81 -9.39
N VAL A 15 -24.15 -5.78 -10.72
CA VAL A 15 -23.38 -4.77 -11.44
C VAL A 15 -24.07 -3.40 -11.36
N ALA A 16 -25.40 -3.35 -11.49
CA ALA A 16 -26.14 -2.09 -11.36
C ALA A 16 -25.97 -1.48 -9.97
N LEU A 17 -26.05 -2.32 -8.91
CA LEU A 17 -25.82 -1.90 -7.53
C LEU A 17 -24.41 -1.37 -7.33
N SER A 18 -23.38 -2.12 -7.74
CA SER A 18 -21.98 -1.67 -7.61
C SER A 18 -21.69 -0.42 -8.44
N SER A 19 -22.30 -0.28 -9.64
CA SER A 19 -22.16 0.92 -10.48
C SER A 19 -22.79 2.14 -9.83
N ALA A 20 -23.99 2.01 -9.28
CA ALA A 20 -24.67 3.12 -8.61
C ALA A 20 -23.90 3.57 -7.36
N LEU A 21 -23.44 2.63 -6.54
CA LEU A 21 -22.65 2.94 -5.35
C LEU A 21 -21.26 3.49 -5.71
N ALA A 22 -20.60 2.96 -6.75
CA ALA A 22 -19.33 3.50 -7.23
C ALA A 22 -19.48 4.92 -7.77
N LEU A 23 -20.55 5.20 -8.53
CA LEU A 23 -20.85 6.54 -9.00
C LEU A 23 -21.10 7.51 -7.84
N LEU A 24 -21.85 7.08 -6.82
CA LEU A 24 -22.04 7.87 -5.60
C LEU A 24 -20.70 8.19 -4.92
N MET A 25 -19.80 7.20 -4.79
CA MET A 25 -18.47 7.41 -4.22
C MET A 25 -17.61 8.35 -5.08
N LEU A 26 -17.70 8.27 -6.40
CA LEU A 26 -17.00 9.18 -7.32
C LEU A 26 -17.51 10.63 -7.21
N ILE A 27 -18.81 10.83 -7.07
CA ILE A 27 -19.43 12.15 -6.91
C ILE A 27 -19.08 12.74 -5.53
N TRP A 28 -19.21 11.94 -4.48
CA TRP A 28 -18.89 12.40 -3.12
C TRP A 28 -17.39 12.57 -2.90
N SER A 29 -16.58 11.66 -3.45
CA SER A 29 -15.11 11.70 -3.41
C SER A 29 -14.54 11.97 -2.01
N PRO A 30 -14.84 11.13 -0.99
CA PRO A 30 -14.36 11.37 0.36
C PRO A 30 -12.83 11.34 0.38
N PRO A 31 -12.15 12.35 1.00
CA PRO A 31 -10.71 12.48 0.98
C PRO A 31 -10.03 11.59 2.04
N VAL A 32 -10.24 10.29 1.95
CA VAL A 32 -9.71 9.29 2.89
C VAL A 32 -8.18 9.12 2.78
N GLY A 33 -7.55 8.66 3.87
CA GLY A 33 -6.10 8.68 4.01
C GLY A 33 -5.34 7.87 2.95
N ASP A 34 -5.78 6.66 2.61
CA ASP A 34 -5.09 5.85 1.59
C ASP A 34 -5.14 6.51 0.18
N LEU A 35 -6.14 7.36 -0.09
CA LEU A 35 -6.23 8.10 -1.35
C LEU A 35 -5.07 9.09 -1.52
N ALA A 36 -4.58 9.72 -0.44
CA ALA A 36 -3.46 10.64 -0.50
C ALA A 36 -2.21 9.99 -1.11
N ALA A 37 -1.91 8.74 -0.71
CA ALA A 37 -0.79 7.99 -1.28
C ALA A 37 -0.99 7.64 -2.77
N GLN A 38 -2.23 7.43 -3.21
CA GLN A 38 -2.50 7.15 -4.63
C GLN A 38 -2.38 8.42 -5.48
N VAL A 39 -2.87 9.56 -4.98
CA VAL A 39 -2.70 10.86 -5.61
C VAL A 39 -1.22 11.18 -5.77
N PHE A 40 -0.44 11.09 -4.70
CA PHE A 40 1.02 11.31 -4.75
C PHE A 40 1.71 10.44 -5.80
N ARG A 41 1.40 9.13 -5.86
CA ARG A 41 2.04 8.21 -6.81
C ARG A 41 1.62 8.48 -8.26
N THR A 42 0.39 8.94 -8.47
CA THR A 42 -0.10 9.36 -9.79
C THR A 42 0.67 10.59 -10.27
N GLU A 43 0.78 11.62 -9.44
CA GLU A 43 1.55 12.84 -9.74
C GLU A 43 3.06 12.56 -9.92
N LEU A 44 3.61 11.62 -9.14
CA LEU A 44 4.99 11.18 -9.32
C LEU A 44 5.17 10.53 -10.70
N PHE A 45 4.23 9.69 -11.14
CA PHE A 45 4.27 9.08 -12.46
C PHE A 45 4.13 10.13 -13.57
N GLU A 46 3.23 11.09 -13.46
CA GLU A 46 3.06 12.20 -14.42
C GLU A 46 4.33 13.02 -14.58
N SER A 47 5.05 13.25 -13.50
CA SER A 47 6.27 14.08 -13.51
C SER A 47 7.57 13.33 -13.83
N ALA A 48 7.63 12.03 -13.57
CA ALA A 48 8.87 11.25 -13.61
C ALA A 48 8.75 9.87 -14.28
N GLY A 49 7.56 9.50 -14.77
CA GLY A 49 7.30 8.19 -15.35
C GLY A 49 7.43 7.05 -14.32
N LEU A 50 7.85 5.88 -14.79
CA LEU A 50 8.15 4.72 -13.93
C LEU A 50 9.51 4.90 -13.24
N ALA A 51 9.58 5.87 -12.34
CA ALA A 51 10.76 6.08 -11.51
C ALA A 51 10.99 4.86 -10.60
N ILE A 52 12.23 4.39 -10.51
CA ILE A 52 12.58 3.29 -9.60
C ILE A 52 12.80 3.77 -8.16
N TRP A 53 13.07 5.06 -8.00
CA TRP A 53 13.43 5.71 -6.74
C TRP A 53 12.70 7.03 -6.57
N ASN A 54 12.32 7.35 -5.35
CA ASN A 54 11.74 8.64 -4.99
C ASN A 54 12.36 9.17 -3.71
N GLY A 55 13.01 10.34 -3.76
CA GLY A 55 13.64 11.02 -2.64
C GLY A 55 12.70 11.89 -1.79
N SER A 56 11.43 12.06 -2.18
CA SER A 56 10.52 12.97 -1.45
C SER A 56 10.11 12.47 -0.07
N TRP A 57 10.26 11.17 0.24
CA TRP A 57 9.96 10.56 1.53
C TRP A 57 11.15 9.79 2.06
N TYR A 58 11.35 9.79 3.38
CA TYR A 58 12.32 8.94 4.10
C TYR A 58 13.78 9.11 3.65
N GLY A 59 14.13 10.23 3.04
CA GLY A 59 15.41 10.38 2.38
C GLY A 59 15.60 9.47 1.17
N GLY A 60 14.53 8.89 0.67
CA GLY A 60 14.46 8.06 -0.52
C GLY A 60 13.97 6.63 -0.29
N HIS A 61 13.14 6.14 -1.21
CA HIS A 61 12.56 4.80 -1.19
C HIS A 61 12.28 4.30 -2.62
N TYR A 62 12.07 2.97 -2.76
CA TYR A 62 11.69 2.38 -4.04
C TYR A 62 10.19 2.54 -4.30
N THR A 63 9.84 2.87 -5.55
CA THR A 63 8.45 3.11 -5.96
C THR A 63 7.80 1.87 -6.57
N LEU A 64 8.57 1.00 -7.23
CA LEU A 64 8.06 -0.11 -8.03
C LEU A 64 7.61 -1.33 -7.21
N THR A 65 7.85 -1.32 -5.89
CA THR A 65 7.43 -2.40 -4.97
C THR A 65 5.96 -2.35 -4.59
N TYR A 66 5.25 -1.26 -4.91
CA TYR A 66 3.85 -1.04 -4.50
C TYR A 66 2.84 -1.36 -5.61
N SER A 67 2.92 -0.69 -6.76
CA SER A 67 2.08 -0.93 -7.94
C SER A 67 2.74 -0.38 -9.19
N LEU A 68 2.78 -1.21 -10.24
CA LEU A 68 3.31 -0.81 -11.55
C LEU A 68 2.19 -0.37 -12.52
N LEU A 69 1.01 -0.97 -12.41
CA LEU A 69 -0.09 -0.71 -13.35
C LEU A 69 -1.01 0.43 -12.93
N PHE A 70 -1.15 0.67 -11.62
CA PHE A 70 -2.10 1.67 -11.16
C PHE A 70 -1.70 3.10 -11.51
N PRO A 71 -0.45 3.59 -11.25
CA PRO A 71 -0.08 4.97 -11.51
C PRO A 71 -0.26 5.40 -12.97
N PRO A 72 0.18 4.62 -14.01
CA PRO A 72 -0.06 5.02 -15.42
C PRO A 72 -1.54 5.05 -15.79
N LEU A 73 -2.36 4.11 -15.28
CA LEU A 73 -3.80 4.12 -15.54
C LEU A 73 -4.47 5.29 -14.82
N ALA A 74 -4.04 5.60 -13.60
CA ALA A 74 -4.56 6.72 -12.82
C ALA A 74 -4.17 8.07 -13.42
N ALA A 75 -2.97 8.21 -13.98
CA ALA A 75 -2.56 9.41 -14.71
C ALA A 75 -3.42 9.66 -15.97
N LEU A 76 -3.87 8.58 -16.64
CA LEU A 76 -4.70 8.69 -17.84
C LEU A 76 -6.18 8.99 -17.52
N LEU A 77 -6.74 8.36 -16.48
CA LEU A 77 -8.19 8.34 -16.23
C LEU A 77 -8.60 9.03 -14.92
N GLY A 78 -7.64 9.34 -14.07
CA GLY A 78 -7.87 9.72 -12.68
C GLY A 78 -7.95 8.51 -11.74
N PRO A 79 -7.35 8.61 -10.52
CA PRO A 79 -7.22 7.48 -9.60
C PRO A 79 -8.57 6.89 -9.17
N GLN A 80 -9.57 7.72 -8.91
CA GLN A 80 -10.90 7.30 -8.47
C GLN A 80 -11.69 6.62 -9.59
N VAL A 81 -11.56 7.07 -10.84
CA VAL A 81 -12.20 6.45 -12.01
C VAL A 81 -11.64 5.05 -12.23
N VAL A 82 -10.31 4.87 -12.16
CA VAL A 82 -9.68 3.54 -12.23
C VAL A 82 -10.19 2.62 -11.13
N GLY A 83 -10.31 3.14 -9.90
CA GLY A 83 -10.89 2.41 -8.77
C GLY A 83 -12.35 2.01 -9.03
N GLY A 84 -13.18 2.93 -9.51
CA GLY A 84 -14.59 2.69 -9.84
C GLY A 84 -14.76 1.61 -10.92
N LEU A 85 -13.99 1.68 -11.99
CA LEU A 85 -13.98 0.66 -13.04
C LEU A 85 -13.53 -0.70 -12.51
N ALA A 86 -12.54 -0.74 -11.63
CA ALA A 86 -12.06 -1.96 -11.01
C ALA A 86 -13.15 -2.61 -10.12
N VAL A 87 -13.86 -1.81 -9.32
CA VAL A 87 -14.95 -2.28 -8.44
C VAL A 87 -16.12 -2.85 -9.26
N VAL A 88 -16.57 -2.15 -10.29
CA VAL A 88 -17.66 -2.61 -11.17
C VAL A 88 -17.25 -3.89 -11.92
N SER A 89 -16.02 -3.92 -12.46
CA SER A 89 -15.49 -5.12 -13.12
C SER A 89 -15.40 -6.30 -12.15
N SER A 90 -14.98 -6.05 -10.91
CA SER A 90 -14.91 -7.10 -9.86
C SER A 90 -16.29 -7.66 -9.54
N SER A 91 -17.32 -6.80 -9.44
CA SER A 91 -18.71 -7.21 -9.21
C SER A 91 -19.21 -8.11 -10.34
N TYR A 92 -18.99 -7.73 -11.59
CA TYR A 92 -19.35 -8.55 -12.76
C TYR A 92 -18.63 -9.90 -12.75
N LEU A 93 -17.31 -9.90 -12.56
CA LEU A 93 -16.51 -11.13 -12.60
C LEU A 93 -16.87 -12.07 -11.45
N PHE A 94 -17.09 -11.55 -10.25
CA PHE A 94 -17.53 -12.33 -9.11
C PHE A 94 -18.92 -12.95 -9.35
N ASP A 95 -19.88 -12.17 -9.87
CA ASP A 95 -21.21 -12.69 -10.20
C ASP A 95 -21.12 -13.87 -11.20
N ARG A 96 -20.32 -13.71 -12.26
CA ARG A 96 -20.13 -14.78 -13.26
C ARG A 96 -19.46 -16.03 -12.65
N LEU A 97 -18.41 -15.84 -11.85
CA LEU A 97 -17.71 -16.94 -11.18
C LEU A 97 -18.63 -17.72 -10.25
N VAL A 98 -19.40 -17.02 -9.45
CA VAL A 98 -20.23 -17.58 -8.37
C VAL A 98 -21.47 -18.28 -8.97
N ARG A 99 -22.15 -17.65 -9.94
CA ARG A 99 -23.34 -18.24 -10.54
C ARG A 99 -23.03 -19.45 -11.40
N ASP A 100 -21.93 -19.44 -12.15
CA ASP A 100 -21.55 -20.62 -12.94
C ASP A 100 -21.22 -21.84 -12.02
N ARG A 101 -20.78 -21.59 -10.77
CA ARG A 101 -20.47 -22.66 -9.82
C ARG A 101 -21.68 -23.09 -8.96
N TRP A 102 -22.45 -22.13 -8.48
CA TRP A 102 -23.49 -22.35 -7.46
C TRP A 102 -24.91 -22.05 -7.96
N GLY A 103 -25.07 -21.61 -9.21
CA GLY A 103 -26.39 -21.36 -9.81
C GLY A 103 -27.04 -20.04 -9.40
N VAL A 104 -28.30 -19.88 -9.79
CA VAL A 104 -29.08 -18.66 -9.59
C VAL A 104 -29.36 -18.37 -8.11
N GLU A 105 -29.35 -19.37 -7.25
CA GLU A 105 -29.57 -19.24 -5.81
C GLU A 105 -28.51 -18.35 -5.14
N ALA A 106 -27.31 -18.27 -5.75
CA ALA A 106 -26.23 -17.44 -5.25
C ALA A 106 -26.41 -15.93 -5.50
N ARG A 107 -27.54 -15.49 -6.08
CA ARG A 107 -27.80 -14.06 -6.39
C ARG A 107 -27.64 -13.10 -5.21
N TRP A 108 -28.01 -13.52 -4.03
CA TRP A 108 -27.88 -12.71 -2.81
C TRP A 108 -26.42 -12.52 -2.39
N ALA A 109 -25.60 -13.55 -2.59
CA ALA A 109 -24.15 -13.48 -2.38
C ALA A 109 -23.49 -12.51 -3.36
N THR A 110 -23.93 -12.49 -4.63
CA THR A 110 -23.39 -11.58 -5.64
C THR A 110 -23.83 -10.13 -5.39
N LEU A 111 -25.03 -9.91 -4.89
CA LEU A 111 -25.48 -8.58 -4.43
C LEU A 111 -24.69 -8.11 -3.22
N TRP A 112 -24.47 -8.98 -2.23
CA TRP A 112 -23.61 -8.66 -1.08
C TRP A 112 -22.20 -8.26 -1.53
N PHE A 113 -21.58 -9.04 -2.41
CA PHE A 113 -20.27 -8.70 -2.95
C PHE A 113 -20.29 -7.38 -3.74
N GLY A 114 -21.31 -7.17 -4.58
CA GLY A 114 -21.46 -5.95 -5.37
C GLY A 114 -21.59 -4.68 -4.52
N ALA A 115 -22.26 -4.76 -3.36
CA ALA A 115 -22.28 -3.68 -2.39
C ALA A 115 -20.94 -3.57 -1.63
N GLY A 116 -20.43 -4.71 -1.17
CA GLY A 116 -19.25 -4.76 -0.32
C GLY A 116 -17.94 -4.38 -1.01
N VAL A 117 -17.79 -4.67 -2.31
CA VAL A 117 -16.56 -4.32 -3.04
C VAL A 117 -16.36 -2.80 -3.17
N VAL A 118 -17.43 -2.00 -3.02
CA VAL A 118 -17.36 -0.54 -3.05
C VAL A 118 -16.64 0.04 -1.83
N THR A 119 -16.54 -0.73 -0.73
CA THR A 119 -15.74 -0.31 0.43
C THR A 119 -14.28 -0.03 0.07
N LEU A 120 -13.75 -0.64 -0.99
CA LEU A 120 -12.39 -0.37 -1.46
C LEU A 120 -12.22 1.07 -1.99
N LEU A 121 -13.28 1.69 -2.53
CA LEU A 121 -13.29 3.12 -2.88
C LEU A 121 -13.37 3.98 -1.61
N ALA A 122 -14.24 3.58 -0.68
CA ALA A 122 -14.42 4.26 0.59
C ALA A 122 -13.17 4.25 1.47
N ASP A 123 -12.30 3.25 1.33
CA ASP A 123 -11.01 3.13 2.02
C ASP A 123 -9.84 3.77 1.24
N GLY A 124 -10.03 4.18 -0.01
CA GLY A 124 -8.94 4.62 -0.88
C GLY A 124 -8.00 3.49 -1.35
N GLN A 125 -8.40 2.22 -1.20
CA GLN A 125 -7.59 1.03 -1.54
C GLN A 125 -7.61 0.71 -3.04
N LEU A 126 -7.37 1.71 -3.89
CA LEU A 126 -7.63 1.65 -5.33
C LEU A 126 -6.72 0.68 -6.08
N THR A 127 -5.44 0.58 -5.68
CA THR A 127 -4.51 -0.40 -6.26
C THR A 127 -4.94 -1.84 -5.94
N PHE A 128 -5.44 -2.06 -4.72
CA PHE A 128 -5.96 -3.36 -4.32
C PHE A 128 -7.25 -3.70 -5.07
N ALA A 129 -8.15 -2.74 -5.27
CA ALA A 129 -9.35 -2.91 -6.10
C ALA A 129 -8.99 -3.36 -7.53
N LEU A 130 -8.01 -2.70 -8.16
CA LEU A 130 -7.52 -3.08 -9.50
C LEU A 130 -6.92 -4.49 -9.51
N GLY A 131 -6.14 -4.84 -8.48
CA GLY A 131 -5.60 -6.19 -8.31
C GLY A 131 -6.68 -7.25 -8.13
N VAL A 132 -7.75 -6.96 -7.36
CA VAL A 132 -8.91 -7.84 -7.19
C VAL A 132 -9.61 -8.09 -8.54
N ALA A 133 -9.82 -7.06 -9.35
CA ALA A 133 -10.42 -7.20 -10.68
C ALA A 133 -9.60 -8.16 -11.56
N PHE A 134 -8.28 -8.00 -11.62
CA PHE A 134 -7.40 -8.91 -12.37
C PHE A 134 -7.37 -10.32 -11.76
N GLY A 135 -7.36 -10.45 -10.43
CA GLY A 135 -7.43 -11.75 -9.76
C GLY A 135 -8.71 -12.52 -10.09
N LEU A 136 -9.87 -11.85 -10.03
CA LEU A 136 -11.15 -12.45 -10.44
C LEU A 136 -11.21 -12.76 -11.94
N ALA A 137 -10.61 -11.91 -12.78
CA ALA A 137 -10.48 -12.18 -14.22
C ALA A 137 -9.63 -13.44 -14.48
N ALA A 138 -8.52 -13.62 -13.76
CA ALA A 138 -7.69 -14.83 -13.86
C ALA A 138 -8.50 -16.08 -13.49
N LEU A 139 -9.21 -16.06 -12.36
CA LEU A 139 -10.07 -17.17 -11.93
C LEU A 139 -11.18 -17.44 -12.95
N ARG A 140 -11.82 -16.41 -13.49
CA ARG A 140 -12.85 -16.54 -14.52
C ARG A 140 -12.31 -17.16 -15.80
N CYS A 141 -11.15 -16.72 -16.27
CA CYS A 141 -10.50 -17.29 -17.44
C CYS A 141 -10.08 -18.75 -17.24
N LEU A 142 -9.63 -19.12 -16.03
CA LEU A 142 -9.37 -20.52 -15.68
C LEU A 142 -10.65 -21.36 -15.71
N GLN A 143 -11.75 -20.86 -15.14
CA GLN A 143 -13.04 -21.53 -15.13
C GLN A 143 -13.59 -21.78 -16.55
N THR A 144 -13.37 -20.83 -17.48
CA THR A 144 -13.83 -20.91 -18.87
C THR A 144 -12.81 -21.51 -19.84
N GLY A 145 -11.67 -22.00 -19.35
CA GLY A 145 -10.63 -22.63 -20.19
C GLY A 145 -9.81 -21.67 -21.04
N ARG A 146 -9.90 -20.35 -20.84
CA ARG A 146 -9.19 -19.31 -21.61
C ARG A 146 -7.76 -19.13 -21.08
N LYS A 147 -6.90 -20.13 -21.30
CA LYS A 147 -5.56 -20.23 -20.69
C LYS A 147 -4.65 -19.01 -20.88
N PRO A 148 -4.48 -18.43 -22.11
CA PRO A 148 -3.60 -17.26 -22.28
C PRO A 148 -4.09 -16.04 -21.48
N LEU A 149 -5.40 -15.78 -21.50
CA LEU A 149 -5.99 -14.67 -20.74
C LEU A 149 -5.90 -14.88 -19.22
N ALA A 150 -5.98 -16.16 -18.78
CA ALA A 150 -5.81 -16.48 -17.36
C ALA A 150 -4.37 -16.15 -16.89
N LEU A 151 -3.35 -16.48 -17.68
CA LEU A 151 -1.96 -16.14 -17.36
C LEU A 151 -1.71 -14.63 -17.43
N ALA A 152 -2.25 -13.94 -18.44
CA ALA A 152 -2.13 -12.49 -18.56
C ALA A 152 -2.77 -11.76 -17.35
N ALA A 153 -3.98 -12.16 -16.94
CA ALA A 153 -4.66 -11.61 -15.79
C ALA A 153 -3.95 -11.97 -14.48
N ALA A 154 -3.40 -13.19 -14.36
CA ALA A 154 -2.61 -13.61 -13.20
C ALA A 154 -1.30 -12.83 -13.07
N ALA A 155 -0.69 -12.40 -14.18
CA ALA A 155 0.46 -11.51 -14.19
C ALA A 155 0.06 -10.06 -13.83
N ALA A 156 -1.04 -9.57 -14.38
CA ALA A 156 -1.52 -8.20 -14.12
C ALA A 156 -1.93 -7.97 -12.65
N CYS A 157 -2.44 -9.00 -11.98
CA CYS A 157 -2.90 -8.93 -10.60
C CYS A 157 -1.80 -8.44 -9.62
N PRO A 158 -0.63 -9.09 -9.49
CA PRO A 158 0.46 -8.61 -8.63
C PRO A 158 1.09 -7.29 -9.11
N LEU A 159 1.10 -7.02 -10.40
CA LEU A 159 1.59 -5.75 -10.96
C LEU A 159 0.65 -4.58 -10.61
N ALA A 160 -0.64 -4.83 -10.41
CA ALA A 160 -1.59 -3.86 -9.87
C ALA A 160 -1.51 -3.78 -8.34
N SER A 161 -1.41 -4.92 -7.65
CA SER A 161 -1.30 -4.98 -6.19
C SER A 161 -0.60 -6.27 -5.73
N PRO A 162 0.59 -6.19 -5.13
CA PRO A 162 1.28 -7.35 -4.56
C PRO A 162 0.44 -8.13 -3.55
N VAL A 163 -0.40 -7.43 -2.76
CA VAL A 163 -1.31 -8.05 -1.78
C VAL A 163 -2.36 -8.92 -2.50
N ALA A 164 -2.99 -8.39 -3.55
CA ALA A 164 -3.95 -9.14 -4.35
C ALA A 164 -3.28 -10.32 -5.07
N GLY A 165 -2.06 -10.13 -5.59
CA GLY A 165 -1.26 -11.18 -6.20
C GLY A 165 -0.92 -12.32 -5.25
N ALA A 166 -0.55 -12.01 -4.01
CA ALA A 166 -0.30 -13.01 -2.98
C ALA A 166 -1.57 -13.81 -2.63
N PHE A 167 -2.72 -13.15 -2.53
CA PHE A 167 -4.01 -13.83 -2.33
C PHE A 167 -4.39 -14.72 -3.50
N LEU A 168 -4.23 -14.25 -4.75
CA LEU A 168 -4.48 -15.06 -5.94
C LEU A 168 -3.60 -16.31 -5.94
N ALA A 169 -2.31 -16.17 -5.70
CA ALA A 169 -1.37 -17.28 -5.62
C ALA A 169 -1.78 -18.28 -4.52
N GLY A 170 -2.10 -17.81 -3.32
CA GLY A 170 -2.55 -18.66 -2.21
C GLY A 170 -3.84 -19.43 -2.51
N VAL A 171 -4.84 -18.78 -3.11
CA VAL A 171 -6.12 -19.41 -3.51
C VAL A 171 -5.88 -20.47 -4.59
N LEU A 172 -5.06 -20.18 -5.60
CA LEU A 172 -4.74 -21.11 -6.67
C LEU A 172 -3.94 -22.32 -6.16
N LEU A 173 -2.95 -22.11 -5.29
CA LEU A 173 -2.18 -23.21 -4.69
C LEU A 173 -3.06 -24.09 -3.80
N ALA A 174 -3.87 -23.51 -2.91
CA ALA A 174 -4.78 -24.27 -2.05
C ALA A 174 -5.82 -25.05 -2.87
N GLY A 175 -6.26 -24.48 -4.00
CA GLY A 175 -7.19 -25.14 -4.92
C GLY A 175 -6.54 -26.23 -5.78
N ALA A 176 -5.26 -26.14 -6.07
CA ALA A 176 -4.54 -27.10 -6.91
C ALA A 176 -4.19 -28.41 -6.17
N VAL A 177 -4.14 -28.40 -4.84
CA VAL A 177 -3.85 -29.58 -4.01
C VAL A 177 -5.10 -30.46 -3.93
N GLU A 178 -5.29 -31.38 -4.88
CA GLU A 178 -6.40 -32.31 -4.90
C GLU A 178 -5.89 -33.76 -4.87
N PRO A 179 -6.14 -34.53 -3.77
CA PRO A 179 -5.76 -35.93 -3.71
C PRO A 179 -6.45 -36.70 -4.82
N GLY A 180 -5.67 -37.44 -5.65
CA GLY A 180 -6.17 -38.30 -6.71
C GLY A 180 -6.48 -37.62 -8.06
N ARG A 181 -6.42 -36.28 -8.16
CA ARG A 181 -6.46 -35.55 -9.44
C ARG A 181 -5.13 -34.88 -9.73
N ARG A 182 -4.69 -34.94 -11.01
CA ARG A 182 -3.54 -34.12 -11.43
C ARG A 182 -3.92 -32.64 -11.27
N ALA A 183 -3.17 -31.92 -10.46
CA ALA A 183 -3.31 -30.47 -10.35
C ALA A 183 -3.33 -29.83 -11.73
N SER A 184 -4.23 -28.89 -11.97
CA SER A 184 -4.27 -28.18 -13.24
C SER A 184 -2.96 -27.47 -13.47
N ARG A 185 -2.16 -27.90 -14.43
CA ARG A 185 -0.85 -27.31 -14.76
C ARG A 185 -0.97 -25.81 -14.98
N ILE A 186 -2.06 -25.36 -15.63
CA ILE A 186 -2.27 -23.95 -15.90
C ILE A 186 -2.57 -23.15 -14.62
N ALA A 187 -3.29 -23.71 -13.63
CA ALA A 187 -3.53 -23.06 -12.36
C ALA A 187 -2.23 -22.94 -11.54
N LEU A 188 -1.39 -23.98 -11.54
CA LEU A 188 -0.06 -23.93 -10.91
C LEU A 188 0.86 -22.93 -11.60
N THR A 189 0.86 -22.87 -12.94
CA THR A 189 1.63 -21.87 -13.69
C THR A 189 1.15 -20.44 -13.35
N ALA A 190 -0.17 -20.23 -13.28
CA ALA A 190 -0.73 -18.93 -12.90
C ALA A 190 -0.37 -18.54 -11.45
N ALA A 191 -0.38 -19.50 -10.52
CA ALA A 191 0.04 -19.29 -9.14
C ALA A 191 1.53 -18.96 -9.04
N ALA A 192 2.38 -19.72 -9.75
CA ALA A 192 3.83 -19.48 -9.79
C ALA A 192 4.17 -18.12 -10.42
N LEU A 193 3.46 -17.74 -11.49
CA LEU A 193 3.61 -16.44 -12.15
C LEU A 193 3.20 -15.31 -11.22
N ALA A 194 2.04 -15.42 -10.55
CA ALA A 194 1.59 -14.42 -9.59
C ALA A 194 2.57 -14.28 -8.41
N LEU A 195 3.01 -15.40 -7.83
CA LEU A 195 3.97 -15.38 -6.73
C LEU A 195 5.33 -14.84 -7.17
N GLY A 196 5.83 -15.25 -8.34
CA GLY A 196 7.08 -14.76 -8.90
C GLY A 196 7.08 -13.24 -9.10
N LEU A 197 5.97 -12.68 -9.60
CA LEU A 197 5.81 -11.24 -9.78
C LEU A 197 5.53 -10.47 -8.46
N VAL A 198 5.12 -11.13 -7.37
CA VAL A 198 5.14 -10.55 -6.02
C VAL A 198 6.57 -10.49 -5.47
N LEU A 199 7.37 -11.54 -5.67
CA LEU A 199 8.69 -11.68 -5.08
C LEU A 199 9.78 -10.96 -5.88
N ALA A 200 9.74 -10.98 -7.20
CA ALA A 200 10.79 -10.40 -8.04
C ALA A 200 11.03 -8.90 -7.77
N PRO A 201 10.01 -8.03 -7.65
CA PRO A 201 10.25 -6.64 -7.28
C PRO A 201 10.87 -6.47 -5.89
N LYS A 202 10.53 -7.34 -4.92
CA LYS A 202 11.11 -7.28 -3.57
C LYS A 202 12.59 -7.69 -3.55
N LEU A 203 12.99 -8.61 -4.41
CA LEU A 203 14.39 -9.02 -4.57
C LEU A 203 15.19 -7.95 -5.32
N ALA A 204 14.61 -7.39 -6.38
CA ALA A 204 15.25 -6.33 -7.15
C ALA A 204 15.35 -5.01 -6.38
N PHE A 205 14.33 -4.68 -5.59
CA PHE A 205 14.23 -3.45 -4.81
C PHE A 205 14.08 -3.75 -3.31
N PRO A 206 15.15 -4.18 -2.63
CA PRO A 206 15.10 -4.62 -1.24
C PRO A 206 14.93 -3.42 -0.31
N GLU A 207 13.71 -3.12 0.09
CA GLU A 207 13.43 -1.98 0.95
C GLU A 207 13.22 -2.36 2.42
N GLY A 208 12.86 -3.60 2.67
CA GLY A 208 12.51 -4.06 4.01
C GLY A 208 11.14 -3.51 4.46
N GLY A 209 10.93 -3.55 5.76
CA GLY A 209 9.73 -3.03 6.41
C GLY A 209 8.68 -4.08 6.75
N HIS A 210 7.91 -3.76 7.79
CA HIS A 210 6.82 -4.62 8.25
C HIS A 210 5.55 -3.79 8.46
N PHE A 211 4.41 -4.36 8.10
CA PHE A 211 3.11 -3.77 8.39
C PHE A 211 2.57 -4.36 9.71
N PRO A 212 2.13 -3.53 10.68
CA PRO A 212 1.63 -4.01 11.96
C PRO A 212 0.46 -4.97 11.79
N PHE A 213 0.44 -6.06 12.57
CA PHE A 213 -0.65 -7.01 12.60
C PHE A 213 -1.04 -7.28 14.06
N VAL A 214 -1.95 -6.46 14.57
CA VAL A 214 -2.40 -6.55 15.96
C VAL A 214 -3.20 -7.83 16.22
N PHE A 215 -3.09 -8.39 17.42
CA PHE A 215 -3.71 -9.66 17.78
C PHE A 215 -5.22 -9.70 17.55
N SER A 216 -5.94 -8.62 17.88
CA SER A 216 -7.39 -8.53 17.67
C SER A 216 -7.82 -8.68 16.20
N SER A 217 -7.02 -8.14 15.26
CA SER A 217 -7.25 -8.30 13.83
C SER A 217 -6.87 -9.70 13.33
N TYR A 218 -5.79 -10.26 13.87
CA TYR A 218 -5.34 -11.61 13.53
C TYR A 218 -6.36 -12.68 13.95
N VAL A 219 -6.78 -12.68 15.22
CA VAL A 219 -7.62 -13.74 15.78
C VAL A 219 -8.98 -13.85 15.10
N ALA A 220 -9.48 -12.77 14.52
CA ALA A 220 -10.71 -12.76 13.74
C ALA A 220 -10.65 -13.72 12.53
N ILE A 221 -9.48 -13.89 11.91
CA ILE A 221 -9.31 -14.76 10.73
C ILE A 221 -9.52 -16.24 11.09
N PRO A 222 -8.72 -16.87 11.99
CA PRO A 222 -8.89 -18.28 12.30
C PRO A 222 -10.24 -18.58 12.95
N LEU A 223 -10.80 -17.68 13.77
CA LEU A 223 -12.13 -17.86 14.35
C LEU A 223 -13.21 -17.86 13.27
N TRP A 224 -13.18 -16.90 12.35
CA TRP A 224 -14.11 -16.86 11.24
C TRP A 224 -13.98 -18.10 10.34
N CYS A 225 -12.74 -18.51 9.99
CA CYS A 225 -12.50 -19.72 9.21
C CYS A 225 -13.04 -20.98 9.91
N ALA A 226 -12.85 -21.11 11.22
CA ALA A 226 -13.38 -22.24 12.00
C ALA A 226 -14.91 -22.26 11.96
N GLY A 227 -15.57 -21.12 12.17
CA GLY A 227 -17.02 -20.99 12.05
C GLY A 227 -17.53 -21.36 10.66
N ALA A 228 -16.89 -20.87 9.60
CA ALA A 228 -17.22 -21.20 8.22
C ALA A 228 -17.03 -22.69 7.90
N LEU A 229 -15.98 -23.32 8.45
CA LEU A 229 -15.75 -24.77 8.32
C LEU A 229 -16.85 -25.59 8.99
N ILE A 230 -17.34 -25.18 10.16
CA ILE A 230 -18.45 -25.82 10.86
C ILE A 230 -19.75 -25.63 10.07
N LEU A 231 -20.08 -24.41 9.65
CA LEU A 231 -21.30 -24.10 8.90
C LEU A 231 -21.37 -24.81 7.55
N THR A 232 -20.22 -25.13 6.95
CA THR A 232 -20.12 -25.84 5.67
C THR A 232 -19.84 -27.34 5.83
N GLN A 233 -19.97 -27.91 7.04
CA GLN A 233 -19.96 -29.37 7.24
C GLN A 233 -21.16 -30.02 6.52
N GLY A 234 -20.94 -31.18 5.93
CA GLY A 234 -22.00 -31.89 5.18
C GLY A 234 -22.24 -31.36 3.75
N VAL A 235 -21.50 -30.36 3.30
CA VAL A 235 -21.46 -29.96 1.91
C VAL A 235 -20.66 -31.00 1.09
N ARG A 236 -21.10 -31.26 -0.17
CA ARG A 236 -20.55 -32.29 -1.06
C ARG A 236 -19.03 -32.19 -1.24
N GLU A 237 -18.42 -33.28 -1.67
CA GLU A 237 -16.97 -33.36 -1.97
C GLU A 237 -16.46 -32.25 -2.89
N GLU A 238 -17.30 -31.75 -3.79
CA GLU A 238 -17.00 -30.65 -4.71
C GLU A 238 -16.61 -29.35 -4.00
N GLU A 239 -16.94 -29.18 -2.72
CA GLU A 239 -16.60 -28.02 -1.89
C GLU A 239 -15.35 -28.22 -1.03
N ARG A 240 -14.66 -29.35 -1.14
CA ARG A 240 -13.39 -29.59 -0.43
C ARG A 240 -12.34 -28.55 -0.77
N GLN A 241 -12.39 -28.01 -1.97
CA GLN A 241 -11.51 -26.92 -2.38
C GLN A 241 -11.68 -25.68 -1.50
N LEU A 242 -12.93 -25.26 -1.25
CA LEU A 242 -13.22 -24.13 -0.36
C LEU A 242 -12.69 -24.37 1.06
N ARG A 243 -12.91 -25.55 1.61
CA ARG A 243 -12.42 -25.90 2.96
C ARG A 243 -10.89 -25.85 3.03
N ARG A 244 -10.19 -26.30 1.99
CA ARG A 244 -8.73 -26.18 1.89
C ARG A 244 -8.27 -24.72 1.85
N VAL A 245 -8.97 -23.87 1.09
CA VAL A 245 -8.68 -22.42 1.05
C VAL A 245 -8.88 -21.80 2.42
N LEU A 246 -9.94 -22.14 3.16
CA LEU A 246 -10.18 -21.64 4.52
C LEU A 246 -9.06 -22.05 5.49
N VAL A 247 -8.65 -23.32 5.45
CA VAL A 247 -7.55 -23.83 6.30
C VAL A 247 -6.23 -23.15 5.90
N ALA A 248 -5.91 -23.09 4.59
CA ALA A 248 -4.69 -22.46 4.10
C ALA A 248 -4.65 -20.96 4.47
N TYR A 249 -5.78 -20.27 4.40
CA TYR A 249 -5.88 -18.86 4.78
C TYR A 249 -5.63 -18.65 6.29
N ALA A 250 -6.24 -19.48 7.14
CA ALA A 250 -6.01 -19.41 8.59
C ALA A 250 -4.54 -19.69 8.95
N LEU A 251 -3.94 -20.73 8.34
CA LEU A 251 -2.51 -21.04 8.54
C LEU A 251 -1.59 -19.93 8.03
N ALA A 252 -1.86 -19.40 6.83
CA ALA A 252 -1.09 -18.29 6.27
C ALA A 252 -1.19 -17.02 7.15
N ALA A 253 -2.38 -16.68 7.63
CA ALA A 253 -2.59 -15.56 8.54
C ALA A 253 -1.83 -15.74 9.86
N THR A 254 -1.80 -16.97 10.41
CA THR A 254 -1.02 -17.30 11.61
C THR A 254 0.47 -17.11 11.37
N LEU A 255 0.98 -17.59 10.24
CA LEU A 255 2.40 -17.41 9.89
C LEU A 255 2.76 -15.94 9.69
N ILE A 256 1.89 -15.17 9.01
CA ILE A 256 2.05 -13.72 8.80
C ILE A 256 2.04 -12.96 10.13
N TRP A 257 1.25 -13.40 11.11
CA TRP A 257 1.20 -12.80 12.45
C TRP A 257 2.45 -13.11 13.27
N LEU A 258 2.95 -14.36 13.20
CA LEU A 258 4.14 -14.80 13.95
C LEU A 258 5.44 -14.19 13.41
N VAL A 259 5.53 -13.91 12.11
CA VAL A 259 6.74 -13.43 11.45
C VAL A 259 6.49 -12.01 10.93
N PRO A 260 7.19 -10.97 11.44
CA PRO A 260 7.07 -9.61 10.91
C PRO A 260 7.35 -9.56 9.40
N ASN A 261 6.43 -8.97 8.65
CA ASN A 261 6.51 -8.92 7.18
C ASN A 261 5.68 -7.76 6.62
N ALA A 262 5.87 -7.45 5.33
CA ALA A 262 5.19 -6.34 4.67
C ALA A 262 3.69 -6.59 4.41
N MET A 263 3.19 -7.82 4.50
CA MET A 263 1.76 -8.15 4.38
C MET A 263 1.03 -7.71 5.66
N GLY A 264 1.46 -8.22 6.83
CA GLY A 264 0.91 -7.90 8.14
C GLY A 264 -0.62 -7.88 8.17
N GLY A 265 -1.19 -6.83 8.75
CA GLY A 265 -2.64 -6.62 8.85
C GLY A 265 -3.40 -6.58 7.52
N ASN A 266 -2.72 -6.40 6.37
CA ASN A 266 -3.38 -6.52 5.07
C ASN A 266 -3.94 -7.94 4.82
N ALA A 267 -3.51 -8.95 5.57
CA ALA A 267 -4.04 -10.31 5.50
C ALA A 267 -5.56 -10.36 5.73
N VAL A 268 -6.13 -9.43 6.52
CA VAL A 268 -7.58 -9.37 6.79
C VAL A 268 -8.43 -9.11 5.54
N ARG A 269 -7.87 -8.45 4.52
CA ARG A 269 -8.61 -7.99 3.33
C ARG A 269 -9.27 -9.12 2.55
N LEU A 270 -8.66 -10.31 2.51
CA LEU A 270 -9.24 -11.46 1.82
C LEU A 270 -10.55 -11.92 2.50
N GLY A 271 -10.52 -12.10 3.80
CA GLY A 271 -11.69 -12.52 4.59
C GLY A 271 -12.78 -11.46 4.62
N ALA A 272 -12.41 -10.20 4.85
CA ALA A 272 -13.34 -9.08 4.91
C ALA A 272 -14.12 -8.91 3.58
N LEU A 273 -13.43 -9.03 2.44
CA LEU A 273 -14.07 -8.83 1.14
C LEU A 273 -14.86 -10.04 0.65
N PHE A 274 -14.30 -11.24 0.78
CA PHE A 274 -14.85 -12.45 0.16
C PHE A 274 -15.56 -13.38 1.14
N GLY A 275 -15.25 -13.32 2.43
CA GLY A 275 -15.71 -14.30 3.41
C GLY A 275 -17.21 -14.41 3.46
N GLY A 276 -17.91 -13.33 3.80
CA GLY A 276 -19.39 -13.30 3.86
C GLY A 276 -20.06 -13.71 2.56
N PRO A 277 -19.75 -13.07 1.43
CA PRO A 277 -20.33 -13.41 0.13
C PRO A 277 -20.13 -14.87 -0.29
N VAL A 278 -18.91 -15.42 -0.14
CA VAL A 278 -18.65 -16.83 -0.50
C VAL A 278 -19.38 -17.80 0.42
N LEU A 279 -19.38 -17.54 1.72
CA LEU A 279 -20.15 -18.35 2.68
C LEU A 279 -21.65 -18.33 2.35
N ALA A 280 -22.21 -17.16 2.06
CA ALA A 280 -23.61 -17.02 1.65
C ALA A 280 -23.90 -17.79 0.34
N ALA A 281 -23.00 -17.71 -0.66
CA ALA A 281 -23.17 -18.46 -1.92
C ALA A 281 -23.27 -19.97 -1.67
N VAL A 282 -22.40 -20.53 -0.82
CA VAL A 282 -22.40 -21.95 -0.49
C VAL A 282 -23.67 -22.35 0.27
N LEU A 283 -24.01 -21.62 1.33
CA LEU A 283 -25.15 -21.96 2.19
C LEU A 283 -26.49 -21.87 1.46
N LEU A 284 -26.68 -20.84 0.63
CA LEU A 284 -27.93 -20.65 -0.14
C LEU A 284 -28.09 -21.69 -1.24
N SER A 285 -26.99 -22.03 -1.94
CA SER A 285 -27.05 -22.92 -3.10
C SER A 285 -27.00 -24.41 -2.74
N ARG A 286 -26.27 -24.77 -1.71
CA ARG A 286 -26.06 -26.18 -1.33
C ARG A 286 -26.98 -26.63 -0.20
N ARG A 287 -27.53 -25.69 0.57
CA ARG A 287 -28.42 -25.98 1.73
C ARG A 287 -27.90 -27.15 2.55
N PRO A 288 -26.68 -27.06 3.10
CA PRO A 288 -26.08 -28.17 3.84
C PRO A 288 -26.99 -28.57 5.02
N ARG A 289 -27.11 -29.87 5.24
CA ARG A 289 -27.78 -30.33 6.47
C ARG A 289 -26.84 -30.05 7.64
N PRO A 290 -27.29 -29.32 8.66
CA PRO A 290 -26.45 -29.05 9.82
C PRO A 290 -26.00 -30.38 10.46
N THR A 291 -24.70 -30.52 10.69
CA THR A 291 -24.12 -31.65 11.42
C THR A 291 -24.09 -31.41 12.93
N VAL A 292 -24.36 -30.17 13.32
CA VAL A 292 -24.48 -29.72 14.71
C VAL A 292 -25.94 -29.38 15.05
N PRO A 293 -26.36 -29.42 16.33
CA PRO A 293 -27.71 -29.06 16.73
C PRO A 293 -28.10 -27.63 16.29
N MET A 294 -29.38 -27.43 15.96
CA MET A 294 -29.88 -26.13 15.49
C MET A 294 -29.66 -24.98 16.49
N TRP A 295 -29.71 -25.28 17.79
CA TRP A 295 -29.44 -24.27 18.82
C TRP A 295 -28.00 -23.73 18.79
N PHE A 296 -27.05 -24.47 18.21
CA PHE A 296 -25.67 -24.04 17.97
C PHE A 296 -25.48 -23.46 16.54
N PHE A 297 -26.11 -24.12 15.54
CA PHE A 297 -25.97 -23.70 14.12
C PHE A 297 -26.53 -22.30 13.87
N ALA A 298 -27.74 -22.00 14.35
CA ALA A 298 -28.40 -20.72 14.07
C ALA A 298 -27.64 -19.52 14.66
N PRO A 299 -27.22 -19.49 15.94
CA PRO A 299 -26.41 -18.38 16.45
C PRO A 299 -25.03 -18.29 15.79
N LEU A 300 -24.38 -19.42 15.46
CA LEU A 300 -23.12 -19.40 14.74
C LEU A 300 -23.27 -18.77 13.33
N LEU A 301 -24.35 -19.11 12.64
CA LEU A 301 -24.66 -18.48 11.34
C LEU A 301 -24.91 -16.98 11.47
N ALA A 302 -25.71 -16.57 12.46
CA ALA A 302 -25.98 -15.17 12.74
C ALA A 302 -24.68 -14.41 13.07
N LEU A 303 -23.80 -14.99 13.90
CA LEU A 303 -22.51 -14.43 14.25
C LEU A 303 -21.58 -14.34 13.03
N ALA A 304 -21.56 -15.36 12.16
CA ALA A 304 -20.76 -15.36 10.95
C ALA A 304 -21.21 -14.26 9.96
N ILE A 305 -22.53 -14.06 9.80
CA ILE A 305 -23.09 -12.98 8.96
C ILE A 305 -22.78 -11.61 9.56
N ALA A 306 -23.13 -11.39 10.83
CA ALA A 306 -22.90 -10.13 11.52
C ALA A 306 -21.41 -9.78 11.59
N GLY A 307 -20.57 -10.77 11.92
CA GLY A 307 -19.11 -10.61 11.94
C GLY A 307 -18.53 -10.28 10.57
N SER A 308 -19.03 -10.89 9.49
CA SER A 308 -18.59 -10.57 8.12
C SER A 308 -18.98 -9.15 7.72
N LEU A 309 -20.19 -8.71 8.04
CA LEU A 309 -20.65 -7.34 7.77
C LEU A 309 -19.85 -6.32 8.59
N TYR A 310 -19.67 -6.57 9.87
CA TYR A 310 -18.85 -5.75 10.75
C TYR A 310 -17.42 -5.61 10.19
N TRP A 311 -16.79 -6.73 9.85
CA TRP A 311 -15.44 -6.77 9.33
C TRP A 311 -15.28 -6.03 7.99
N GLN A 312 -16.30 -6.15 7.12
CA GLN A 312 -16.30 -5.50 5.80
C GLN A 312 -16.53 -3.98 5.88
N LEU A 313 -17.40 -3.52 6.82
CA LEU A 313 -17.87 -2.13 6.80
C LEU A 313 -17.13 -1.22 7.79
N THR A 314 -16.65 -1.77 8.92
CA THR A 314 -16.15 -0.94 10.04
C THR A 314 -14.95 -0.06 9.63
N ALA A 315 -14.00 -0.59 8.85
CA ALA A 315 -12.84 0.17 8.39
C ALA A 315 -13.26 1.35 7.53
N SER A 316 -14.15 1.12 6.56
CA SER A 316 -14.65 2.15 5.64
C SER A 316 -15.43 3.23 6.36
N VAL A 317 -16.33 2.86 7.26
CA VAL A 317 -17.09 3.82 8.07
C VAL A 317 -16.14 4.67 8.92
N ALA A 318 -15.14 4.06 9.55
CA ALA A 318 -14.17 4.78 10.38
C ALA A 318 -13.26 5.70 9.53
N GLN A 319 -12.87 5.30 8.32
CA GLN A 319 -12.08 6.13 7.41
C GLN A 319 -12.86 7.35 6.94
N ILE A 320 -14.11 7.15 6.50
CA ILE A 320 -14.98 8.23 6.09
C ILE A 320 -15.24 9.19 7.26
N ALA A 321 -15.60 8.66 8.43
CA ALA A 321 -15.87 9.48 9.61
C ALA A 321 -14.67 10.34 10.04
N ARG A 322 -13.44 9.85 9.85
CA ARG A 322 -12.21 10.62 10.12
C ARG A 322 -11.91 11.68 9.07
N SER A 323 -12.31 11.47 7.83
CA SER A 323 -12.02 12.40 6.73
C SER A 323 -13.04 13.52 6.60
N VAL A 324 -14.30 13.27 6.96
CA VAL A 324 -15.37 14.27 6.88
C VAL A 324 -15.14 15.37 7.93
N GLY A 325 -15.02 16.61 7.45
CA GLY A 325 -14.81 17.79 8.32
C GLY A 325 -13.38 17.99 8.81
N ASP A 326 -12.43 17.14 8.40
CA ASP A 326 -11.01 17.35 8.70
C ASP A 326 -10.41 18.38 7.72
N PRO A 327 -9.99 19.56 8.18
CA PRO A 327 -9.44 20.61 7.30
C PRO A 327 -8.15 20.18 6.61
N SER A 328 -7.38 19.25 7.20
CA SER A 328 -6.12 18.75 6.63
C SER A 328 -6.31 17.88 5.38
N THR A 329 -7.53 17.61 4.98
CA THR A 329 -7.82 16.92 3.72
C THR A 329 -7.90 17.87 2.51
N ALA A 330 -7.99 19.19 2.75
CA ALA A 330 -8.05 20.20 1.71
C ALA A 330 -6.66 20.76 1.38
N SER A 331 -6.34 20.92 0.09
CA SER A 331 -5.04 21.49 -0.35
C SER A 331 -4.80 22.91 0.16
N THR A 332 -5.88 23.69 0.35
CA THR A 332 -5.83 25.06 0.87
C THR A 332 -5.28 25.15 2.29
N TYR A 333 -5.49 24.09 3.10
CA TYR A 333 -4.92 23.99 4.45
C TYR A 333 -3.39 24.06 4.45
N PHE A 334 -2.74 23.54 3.40
CA PHE A 334 -1.28 23.50 3.25
C PHE A 334 -0.69 24.74 2.56
N HIS A 335 -1.50 25.64 2.01
CA HIS A 335 -0.99 26.81 1.29
C HIS A 335 -0.11 27.73 2.15
N PRO A 336 -0.48 28.06 3.42
CA PRO A 336 0.34 28.94 4.26
C PRO A 336 1.72 28.36 4.56
N VAL A 337 1.78 27.08 4.93
CA VAL A 337 3.06 26.40 5.24
C VAL A 337 3.92 26.26 3.98
N ALA A 338 3.32 25.87 2.86
CA ALA A 338 4.07 25.73 1.59
C ALA A 338 4.59 27.09 1.08
N LYS A 339 3.83 28.19 1.28
CA LYS A 339 4.30 29.53 0.92
C LYS A 339 5.48 29.94 1.79
N TRP A 340 5.35 29.83 3.11
CA TRP A 340 6.41 30.23 4.02
C TRP A 340 7.71 29.45 3.77
N LEU A 341 7.62 28.13 3.64
CA LEU A 341 8.79 27.28 3.36
C LEU A 341 9.50 27.65 2.04
N ARG A 342 8.74 28.06 1.01
CA ARG A 342 9.35 28.52 -0.24
C ARG A 342 10.05 29.88 -0.07
N ASP A 343 9.39 30.81 0.63
CA ASP A 343 9.92 32.17 0.86
C ASP A 343 11.22 32.14 1.70
N GLU A 344 11.35 31.17 2.62
CA GLU A 344 12.58 30.90 3.40
C GLU A 344 13.65 30.08 2.63
N GLY A 345 13.41 29.75 1.38
CA GLY A 345 14.36 28.96 0.58
C GLY A 345 14.48 27.49 1.00
N ALA A 346 13.51 26.94 1.71
CA ALA A 346 13.52 25.58 2.22
C ALA A 346 13.33 24.50 1.13
N ALA A 347 13.29 24.86 -0.15
CA ALA A 347 13.15 23.91 -1.27
C ALA A 347 14.31 22.88 -1.34
N SER A 348 15.48 23.22 -0.81
CA SER A 348 16.65 22.34 -0.69
C SER A 348 16.88 21.79 0.72
N ALA A 349 15.93 22.00 1.63
CA ALA A 349 15.97 21.52 3.01
C ALA A 349 15.04 20.32 3.20
N ARG A 350 15.37 19.44 4.14
CA ARG A 350 14.43 18.41 4.60
C ARG A 350 13.56 18.96 5.72
N ILE A 351 12.27 18.67 5.63
CA ILE A 351 11.28 19.07 6.61
C ILE A 351 10.67 17.86 7.32
N GLU A 352 10.27 18.03 8.56
CA GLU A 352 9.36 17.12 9.25
C GLU A 352 7.97 17.76 9.34
N VAL A 353 6.98 16.96 9.02
CA VAL A 353 5.56 17.27 9.24
C VAL A 353 4.96 16.09 10.00
N PRO A 354 4.64 16.23 11.30
CA PRO A 354 3.97 15.17 12.03
C PRO A 354 2.73 14.68 11.27
N PRO A 355 2.69 13.41 10.85
CA PRO A 355 1.61 12.88 10.02
C PRO A 355 0.22 13.17 10.57
N THR A 356 -0.64 13.74 9.72
CA THR A 356 -2.06 13.94 10.03
C THR A 356 -2.83 12.62 9.98
N ALA A 357 -4.03 12.59 10.55
CA ALA A 357 -4.86 11.37 10.59
C ALA A 357 -5.23 10.85 9.19
N ASN A 358 -5.25 11.73 8.18
CA ASN A 358 -5.59 11.42 6.80
C ASN A 358 -4.40 11.54 5.83
N HIS A 359 -3.19 11.84 6.30
CA HIS A 359 -1.93 11.80 5.56
C HIS A 359 -1.84 12.64 4.27
N TRP A 360 -2.66 13.69 4.14
CA TRP A 360 -2.65 14.52 2.93
C TRP A 360 -1.41 15.43 2.83
N GLU A 361 -0.67 15.66 3.92
CA GLU A 361 0.67 16.26 3.88
C GLU A 361 1.59 15.52 2.93
N SER A 362 1.49 14.18 2.88
CA SER A 362 2.30 13.31 2.03
C SER A 362 2.03 13.47 0.52
N ALA A 363 0.90 14.07 0.15
CA ALA A 363 0.58 14.43 -1.23
C ALA A 363 0.88 15.91 -1.50
N TYR A 364 0.30 16.81 -0.71
CA TYR A 364 0.33 18.24 -1.00
C TYR A 364 1.68 18.92 -0.75
N LEU A 365 2.51 18.39 0.17
CA LEU A 365 3.83 18.94 0.47
C LEU A 365 4.97 18.14 -0.17
N ALA A 366 4.89 16.82 -0.24
CA ALA A 366 5.97 15.97 -0.73
C ALA A 366 6.36 16.19 -2.21
N ASN A 367 5.45 16.77 -2.99
CA ASN A 367 5.76 17.17 -4.37
C ASN A 367 6.62 18.44 -4.45
N LYS A 368 6.78 19.17 -3.35
CA LYS A 368 7.46 20.46 -3.27
C LYS A 368 8.68 20.45 -2.36
N PHE A 369 8.69 19.58 -1.35
CA PHE A 369 9.70 19.53 -0.30
C PHE A 369 10.14 18.08 -0.04
N ASP A 370 11.39 17.90 0.39
CA ASP A 370 11.91 16.63 0.91
C ASP A 370 11.36 16.43 2.33
N MET A 371 10.50 15.45 2.53
CA MET A 371 9.89 15.13 3.81
C MET A 371 10.67 14.00 4.50
N ALA A 372 10.94 14.17 5.80
CA ALA A 372 11.61 13.13 6.58
C ALA A 372 10.77 11.84 6.68
N ARG A 373 9.47 11.99 6.81
CA ARG A 373 8.49 10.88 6.83
C ARG A 373 7.49 11.02 5.67
N GLY A 374 6.78 9.93 5.35
CA GLY A 374 5.79 9.90 4.28
C GLY A 374 4.67 8.90 4.56
N TRP A 375 3.85 8.57 3.54
CA TRP A 375 2.74 7.64 3.71
C TRP A 375 3.07 6.24 3.17
N LEU A 376 3.95 5.53 3.86
CA LEU A 376 4.27 4.11 3.62
C LEU A 376 4.52 3.41 4.96
N ARG A 377 3.44 2.95 5.62
CA ARG A 377 3.46 2.42 6.99
C ARG A 377 4.54 1.38 7.24
N GLN A 378 4.76 0.46 6.27
CA GLN A 378 5.78 -0.59 6.41
C GLN A 378 7.18 -0.02 6.55
N LEU A 379 7.45 1.10 5.88
CA LEU A 379 8.74 1.75 5.89
C LEU A 379 8.90 2.62 7.12
N ASP A 380 7.84 3.36 7.46
CA ASP A 380 7.78 4.24 8.63
C ASP A 380 8.02 3.46 9.93
N THR A 381 7.36 2.32 10.12
CA THR A 381 7.56 1.45 11.30
C THR A 381 8.96 0.85 11.40
N THR A 382 9.77 0.89 10.35
CA THR A 382 11.11 0.28 10.31
C THR A 382 12.21 1.32 10.36
N ARG A 383 12.06 2.44 9.65
CA ARG A 383 13.06 3.51 9.59
C ARG A 383 12.90 4.53 10.71
N ASP A 384 11.66 4.69 11.16
CA ASP A 384 11.23 5.67 12.14
C ASP A 384 10.52 5.01 13.32
N ASP A 385 11.01 3.84 13.73
CA ASP A 385 10.51 3.01 14.84
C ASP A 385 10.38 3.79 16.15
N LEU A 386 11.20 4.82 16.31
CA LEU A 386 11.16 5.77 17.42
C LEU A 386 9.75 6.33 17.70
N PHE A 387 8.94 6.54 16.66
CA PHE A 387 7.59 7.10 16.78
C PHE A 387 6.51 6.07 17.15
N TYR A 388 6.89 4.80 17.20
CA TYR A 388 6.01 3.67 17.53
C TYR A 388 6.26 3.10 18.93
N ASP A 389 7.25 3.62 19.64
CA ASP A 389 7.54 3.29 21.03
C ASP A 389 7.51 4.56 21.90
N ASP A 390 6.47 4.67 22.70
CA ASP A 390 6.29 5.82 23.61
C ASP A 390 7.44 6.00 24.61
N LYS A 391 8.17 4.94 24.96
CA LYS A 391 9.32 5.03 25.86
C LYS A 391 10.58 5.51 25.15
N ALA A 392 10.73 5.15 23.88
CA ALA A 392 11.87 5.53 23.06
C ALA A 392 11.82 6.99 22.61
N LEU A 393 10.63 7.53 22.32
CA LEU A 393 10.43 8.92 21.88
C LEU A 393 10.50 9.88 23.06
N THR A 394 11.68 10.42 23.32
CA THR A 394 11.98 11.43 24.33
C THR A 394 12.47 12.72 23.68
N GLU A 395 12.57 13.82 24.42
CA GLU A 395 13.13 15.09 23.93
C GLU A 395 14.54 14.87 23.32
N ALA A 396 15.40 14.16 24.04
CA ALA A 396 16.77 13.91 23.60
C ALA A 396 16.84 13.02 22.36
N SER A 397 16.02 11.95 22.26
CA SER A 397 16.00 11.05 21.09
C SER A 397 15.40 11.76 19.88
N TYR A 398 14.37 12.56 20.04
CA TYR A 398 13.78 13.35 18.97
C TYR A 398 14.79 14.36 18.41
N GLY A 399 15.50 15.13 19.26
CA GLY A 399 16.53 16.06 18.82
C GLY A 399 17.69 15.37 18.10
N ARG A 400 18.09 14.13 18.50
CA ARG A 400 19.07 13.32 17.75
C ARG A 400 18.54 12.89 16.38
N TRP A 401 17.28 12.46 16.33
CA TRP A 401 16.62 12.04 15.08
C TRP A 401 16.52 13.20 14.08
N LEU A 402 16.09 14.39 14.51
CA LEU A 402 16.05 15.59 13.67
C LEU A 402 17.43 15.88 13.03
N ARG A 403 18.49 15.86 13.84
CA ARG A 403 19.86 16.11 13.35
C ARG A 403 20.37 14.99 12.46
N ALA A 404 20.13 13.72 12.80
CA ALA A 404 20.58 12.58 12.01
C ALA A 404 19.98 12.61 10.60
N ASN A 405 18.71 13.02 10.49
CA ASN A 405 17.97 13.12 9.24
C ASN A 405 18.15 14.45 8.51
N ALA A 406 18.99 15.38 9.01
CA ALA A 406 19.23 16.70 8.42
C ALA A 406 17.94 17.54 8.27
N ILE A 407 17.07 17.48 9.26
CA ILE A 407 15.81 18.23 9.25
C ILE A 407 16.10 19.67 9.66
N SER A 408 15.69 20.61 8.82
CA SER A 408 15.86 22.05 9.06
C SER A 408 14.62 22.70 9.67
N TYR A 409 13.44 22.19 9.33
CA TYR A 409 12.18 22.74 9.81
C TYR A 409 11.22 21.63 10.23
N VAL A 410 10.48 21.91 11.32
CA VAL A 410 9.38 21.08 11.80
C VAL A 410 8.10 21.89 11.64
N ALA A 411 7.19 21.46 10.78
CA ALA A 411 5.91 22.12 10.54
C ALA A 411 4.78 21.34 11.22
N LEU A 412 4.32 21.87 12.36
CA LEU A 412 3.29 21.25 13.18
C LEU A 412 1.90 21.73 12.78
N PRO A 413 0.99 20.85 12.30
CA PRO A 413 -0.42 21.18 12.05
C PRO A 413 -1.24 21.17 13.34
N ASP A 414 -2.38 21.88 13.35
CA ASP A 414 -3.40 21.80 14.39
C ASP A 414 -4.42 20.67 14.18
N ALA A 415 -4.45 20.09 12.97
CA ALA A 415 -5.34 18.99 12.58
C ALA A 415 -5.17 17.74 13.47
N PRO A 416 -6.16 16.83 13.47
CA PRO A 416 -6.01 15.50 14.04
C PRO A 416 -4.78 14.77 13.48
N LEU A 417 -3.98 14.16 14.36
CA LEU A 417 -2.75 13.48 13.98
C LEU A 417 -2.93 11.96 13.90
N ASP A 418 -2.08 11.31 13.11
CA ASP A 418 -1.88 9.87 13.19
C ASP A 418 -1.37 9.48 14.59
N TYR A 419 -1.70 8.27 15.03
CA TYR A 419 -1.31 7.80 16.36
C TYR A 419 0.21 7.84 16.60
N SER A 420 1.02 7.66 15.56
CA SER A 420 2.49 7.74 15.63
C SER A 420 3.01 9.15 15.89
N SER A 421 2.18 10.19 15.75
CA SER A 421 2.59 11.60 15.85
C SER A 421 2.03 12.32 17.08
N VAL A 422 1.16 11.67 17.85
CA VAL A 422 0.53 12.28 19.02
C VAL A 422 1.57 12.65 20.09
N ARG A 423 2.56 11.78 20.34
CA ARG A 423 3.63 12.07 21.30
C ARG A 423 4.60 13.11 20.76
N GLU A 424 4.94 13.05 19.48
CA GLU A 424 5.77 14.03 18.79
C GLU A 424 5.21 15.44 18.95
N ARG A 425 3.89 15.65 18.72
CA ARG A 425 3.22 16.92 18.95
C ARG A 425 3.46 17.47 20.37
N ARG A 426 3.40 16.60 21.39
CA ARG A 426 3.63 17.02 22.78
C ARG A 426 5.05 17.52 23.00
N LEU A 427 6.04 16.83 22.41
CA LEU A 427 7.45 17.23 22.48
C LEU A 427 7.69 18.55 21.76
N ILE A 428 7.12 18.76 20.59
CA ILE A 428 7.26 20.00 19.83
C ILE A 428 6.64 21.18 20.60
N LEU A 429 5.45 20.99 21.17
CA LEU A 429 4.76 22.03 21.94
C LEU A 429 5.42 22.35 23.28
N ALA A 430 6.29 21.50 23.80
CA ALA A 430 7.13 21.79 24.96
C ALA A 430 8.30 22.75 24.62
N GLU A 431 8.46 23.09 23.34
CA GLU A 431 9.46 24.04 22.83
C GLU A 431 10.89 23.74 23.32
N PRO A 432 11.41 22.51 23.07
CA PRO A 432 12.74 22.14 23.53
C PRO A 432 13.80 23.08 22.93
N SER A 433 14.92 23.24 23.63
CA SER A 433 15.95 24.24 23.32
C SER A 433 16.52 24.20 21.90
N TYR A 434 16.38 23.07 21.19
CA TYR A 434 16.82 22.90 19.82
C TYR A 434 15.76 23.28 18.77
N LEU A 435 14.55 23.70 19.16
CA LEU A 435 13.50 24.22 18.29
C LEU A 435 13.29 25.71 18.55
N THR A 436 13.15 26.50 17.49
CA THR A 436 12.84 27.92 17.56
C THR A 436 11.63 28.21 16.69
N LEU A 437 10.53 28.72 17.28
CA LEU A 437 9.34 29.09 16.53
C LEU A 437 9.67 30.26 15.58
N ARG A 438 9.45 30.04 14.28
CA ARG A 438 9.71 31.03 13.20
C ARG A 438 8.45 31.57 12.56
N PHE A 439 7.39 30.74 12.52
CA PHE A 439 6.14 31.10 11.89
C PHE A 439 4.95 30.54 12.64
N ARG A 440 3.88 31.33 12.71
CA ARG A 440 2.59 30.93 13.25
C ARG A 440 1.47 31.47 12.35
N SER A 441 0.56 30.60 11.97
CA SER A 441 -0.70 30.95 11.32
C SER A 441 -1.88 30.36 12.10
N GLU A 442 -3.08 30.44 11.56
CA GLU A 442 -4.28 29.83 12.13
C GLU A 442 -4.10 28.33 12.40
N HIS A 443 -3.53 27.61 11.41
CA HIS A 443 -3.45 26.14 11.42
C HIS A 443 -2.03 25.60 11.60
N TRP A 444 -0.97 26.44 11.55
CA TRP A 444 0.40 25.95 11.48
C TRP A 444 1.33 26.66 12.46
N ARG A 445 2.25 25.89 13.03
CA ARG A 445 3.44 26.40 13.71
C ARG A 445 4.67 25.80 13.05
N ILE A 446 5.60 26.62 12.59
CA ILE A 446 6.84 26.15 11.98
C ILE A 446 7.99 26.51 12.91
N TYR A 447 8.76 25.49 13.26
CA TYR A 447 9.94 25.60 14.10
C TYR A 447 11.19 25.35 13.25
N GLU A 448 12.18 26.20 13.40
CA GLU A 448 13.52 25.98 12.88
C GLU A 448 14.29 25.09 13.85
N VAL A 449 14.99 24.08 13.32
CA VAL A 449 15.89 23.22 14.09
C VAL A 449 17.22 23.95 14.26
N ARG A 450 17.69 24.16 15.49
CA ARG A 450 19.00 24.78 15.76
C ARG A 450 20.13 23.83 15.38
N ASP A 451 21.13 24.35 14.70
CA ASP A 451 22.30 23.62 14.22
C ASP A 451 21.95 22.34 13.43
N PRO A 452 21.11 22.44 12.38
CA PRO A 452 20.73 21.31 11.59
C PRO A 452 21.97 20.76 10.87
N LYS A 453 22.08 19.43 10.79
CA LYS A 453 23.14 18.84 9.95
C LYS A 453 22.81 19.13 8.49
N PRO A 454 23.79 19.47 7.64
CA PRO A 454 23.55 19.69 6.21
C PRO A 454 23.19 18.37 5.53
N LEU A 455 22.38 18.43 4.47
CA LEU A 455 22.08 17.27 3.63
C LEU A 455 23.36 16.71 2.98
N VAL A 456 24.30 17.59 2.61
CA VAL A 456 25.64 17.22 2.12
C VAL A 456 26.70 17.71 3.09
N ALA A 457 27.44 16.79 3.69
CA ALA A 457 28.55 17.09 4.57
C ALA A 457 29.89 16.67 3.93
N PRO A 458 30.79 17.62 3.61
CA PRO A 458 32.13 17.30 3.14
C PRO A 458 32.92 16.57 4.24
N MET A 459 33.79 15.67 3.84
CA MET A 459 34.65 14.86 4.73
C MET A 459 36.13 15.12 4.40
N HIS A 460 36.97 15.16 5.43
CA HIS A 460 38.45 15.21 5.27
C HIS A 460 38.96 16.29 4.29
N GLY A 461 38.51 17.53 4.42
CA GLY A 461 39.00 18.65 3.62
C GLY A 461 38.41 18.77 2.20
N ALA A 462 37.49 17.89 1.81
CA ALA A 462 36.71 18.04 0.60
C ALA A 462 35.84 19.32 0.64
N ALA A 463 35.47 19.88 -0.52
CA ALA A 463 34.56 21.02 -0.61
C ALA A 463 33.67 20.88 -1.85
N ALA A 464 32.37 21.08 -1.66
CA ALA A 464 31.39 21.14 -2.74
C ALA A 464 30.21 22.01 -2.33
N GLU A 465 29.59 22.62 -3.34
CA GLU A 465 28.30 23.27 -3.23
C GLU A 465 27.20 22.33 -3.75
N THR A 466 26.04 22.34 -3.11
CA THR A 466 24.89 21.56 -3.60
C THR A 466 24.18 22.35 -4.70
N LEU A 467 24.24 21.85 -5.94
CA LEU A 467 23.56 22.47 -7.06
C LEU A 467 22.08 22.10 -7.13
N TRP A 468 21.78 20.87 -6.78
CA TRP A 468 20.43 20.34 -6.93
C TRP A 468 20.21 19.08 -6.06
N PHE A 469 19.06 19.05 -5.44
CA PHE A 469 18.45 17.85 -4.85
C PHE A 469 17.13 17.57 -5.53
N GLY A 470 16.91 16.34 -5.96
CA GLY A 470 15.68 15.96 -6.63
C GLY A 470 15.21 14.55 -6.28
N ARG A 471 14.04 14.22 -6.78
CA ARG A 471 13.36 12.94 -6.46
C ARG A 471 14.17 11.70 -6.84
N GLN A 472 15.02 11.79 -7.89
CA GLN A 472 15.76 10.64 -8.42
C GLN A 472 17.28 10.80 -8.35
N GLY A 473 17.80 11.80 -7.63
CA GLY A 473 19.22 12.02 -7.55
C GLY A 473 19.62 13.36 -6.96
N PHE A 474 20.89 13.69 -7.09
CA PHE A 474 21.48 14.94 -6.61
C PHE A 474 22.66 15.39 -7.50
N ALA A 475 23.03 16.66 -7.43
CA ALA A 475 24.19 17.19 -8.08
C ALA A 475 24.98 18.12 -7.16
N LEU A 476 26.30 18.00 -7.21
CA LEU A 476 27.27 18.80 -6.47
C LEU A 476 28.19 19.52 -7.43
N ASP A 477 28.55 20.75 -7.14
CA ASP A 477 29.73 21.41 -7.73
C ASP A 477 30.90 21.19 -6.77
N VAL A 478 31.84 20.35 -7.19
CA VAL A 478 32.98 19.94 -6.39
C VAL A 478 34.14 20.90 -6.62
N GLN A 479 34.50 21.71 -5.63
CA GLN A 479 35.66 22.60 -5.67
C GLN A 479 36.93 21.84 -5.26
N ARG A 480 36.85 21.01 -4.22
CA ARG A 480 37.96 20.14 -3.77
C ARG A 480 37.52 18.68 -3.74
N PRO A 481 38.14 17.81 -4.56
CA PRO A 481 37.82 16.38 -4.60
C PRO A 481 37.89 15.71 -3.24
N GLY A 482 37.09 14.66 -3.05
CA GLY A 482 37.05 13.93 -1.80
C GLY A 482 35.73 13.19 -1.59
N LYS A 483 35.41 12.91 -0.33
CA LYS A 483 34.19 12.22 0.08
C LYS A 483 33.16 13.21 0.62
N PHE A 484 31.90 12.97 0.29
CA PHE A 484 30.75 13.76 0.74
C PHE A 484 29.71 12.81 1.31
N LEU A 485 29.37 12.95 2.59
CA LEU A 485 28.22 12.27 3.17
C LEU A 485 26.96 12.97 2.66
N VAL A 486 26.16 12.27 1.89
CA VAL A 486 24.87 12.72 1.38
C VAL A 486 23.77 11.99 2.14
N ARG A 487 22.93 12.73 2.87
CA ARG A 487 21.86 12.16 3.69
C ARG A 487 20.63 11.81 2.85
N VAL A 488 20.88 11.02 1.81
CA VAL A 488 19.91 10.33 0.99
C VAL A 488 20.14 8.84 1.19
N SER A 489 19.09 8.06 1.31
CA SER A 489 19.20 6.62 1.53
C SER A 489 20.02 5.96 0.43
N PHE A 490 20.89 5.03 0.82
CA PHE A 490 21.71 4.30 -0.15
C PHE A 490 20.85 3.36 -1.00
N THR A 491 21.10 3.38 -2.29
CA THR A 491 20.58 2.37 -3.23
C THR A 491 21.69 1.87 -4.16
N PRO A 492 21.73 0.56 -4.48
CA PRO A 492 22.66 0.02 -5.48
C PRO A 492 22.36 0.53 -6.90
N TYR A 493 21.24 1.24 -7.08
CA TYR A 493 20.87 1.85 -8.37
C TYR A 493 21.51 3.22 -8.61
N TRP A 494 22.23 3.79 -7.64
CA TRP A 494 22.97 5.03 -7.88
C TRP A 494 23.96 4.88 -9.03
N SER A 495 23.89 5.78 -10.00
CA SER A 495 24.82 5.91 -11.10
C SER A 495 25.35 7.33 -11.19
N ILE A 496 26.60 7.46 -11.65
CA ILE A 496 27.22 8.76 -11.91
C ILE A 496 26.83 9.16 -13.32
N ALA A 497 25.90 10.12 -13.44
CA ALA A 497 25.47 10.66 -14.72
C ALA A 497 26.45 11.71 -15.27
N ARG A 498 27.22 12.38 -14.40
CA ARG A 498 28.28 13.33 -14.78
C ARG A 498 29.34 13.39 -13.69
N GLY A 499 30.61 13.53 -14.09
CA GLY A 499 31.76 13.57 -13.18
C GLY A 499 32.51 12.25 -13.10
N HIS A 500 33.55 12.19 -12.26
CA HIS A 500 34.40 11.02 -12.06
C HIS A 500 34.48 10.69 -10.57
N GLY A 501 34.17 9.45 -10.23
CA GLY A 501 34.19 9.00 -8.84
C GLY A 501 33.42 7.72 -8.62
N CYS A 502 32.93 7.52 -7.42
CA CYS A 502 32.10 6.38 -7.09
C CYS A 502 31.15 6.67 -5.90
N ILE A 503 30.20 5.78 -5.72
CA ILE A 503 29.20 5.85 -4.65
C ILE A 503 29.46 4.72 -3.66
N LEU A 504 29.41 5.05 -2.38
CA LEU A 504 29.63 4.12 -1.25
C LEU A 504 28.43 4.16 -0.30
N ARG A 505 28.25 3.11 0.46
CA ARG A 505 27.28 3.04 1.56
C ARG A 505 27.97 3.36 2.90
N ARG A 506 27.30 4.17 3.74
CA ARG A 506 27.69 4.40 5.13
C ARG A 506 26.46 4.38 6.04
N GLY A 507 26.23 3.24 6.70
CA GLY A 507 24.97 2.99 7.39
C GLY A 507 23.82 3.01 6.37
N ASP A 508 22.83 3.82 6.60
CA ASP A 508 21.68 4.00 5.69
C ASP A 508 21.94 5.06 4.62
N TRP A 509 22.99 5.86 4.76
CA TRP A 509 23.27 7.02 3.93
C TRP A 509 24.22 6.71 2.78
N THR A 510 24.14 7.57 1.77
CA THR A 510 24.99 7.58 0.58
C THR A 510 26.27 8.39 0.85
N VAL A 511 27.44 7.88 0.43
CA VAL A 511 28.67 8.65 0.34
C VAL A 511 29.08 8.78 -1.11
N ALA A 512 29.12 10.02 -1.61
CA ALA A 512 29.64 10.36 -2.94
C ALA A 512 31.15 10.61 -2.81
N ARG A 513 31.97 9.88 -3.58
CA ARG A 513 33.41 10.15 -3.72
C ARG A 513 33.65 10.76 -5.10
N ALA A 514 33.99 12.03 -5.14
CA ALA A 514 34.41 12.70 -6.38
C ALA A 514 35.94 12.74 -6.48
N ASN A 515 36.48 12.32 -7.62
CA ASN A 515 37.92 12.22 -7.84
C ASN A 515 38.50 13.49 -8.56
N ARG A 516 37.63 14.35 -9.10
CA ARG A 516 38.00 15.57 -9.81
C ARG A 516 37.07 16.72 -9.44
N PRO A 517 37.52 17.98 -9.52
CA PRO A 517 36.65 19.15 -9.40
C PRO A 517 35.63 19.22 -10.54
N GLY A 518 34.56 20.00 -10.32
CA GLY A 518 33.47 20.26 -11.27
C GLY A 518 32.19 19.53 -10.94
N ILE A 519 31.25 19.52 -11.88
CA ILE A 519 29.90 18.98 -11.66
C ILE A 519 29.94 17.46 -11.48
N PHE A 520 29.44 17.02 -10.31
CA PHE A 520 29.26 15.61 -9.98
C PHE A 520 27.76 15.32 -9.80
N ARG A 521 27.15 14.66 -10.79
CA ARG A 521 25.72 14.34 -10.81
C ARG A 521 25.51 12.85 -10.64
N VAL A 522 24.64 12.51 -9.69
CA VAL A 522 24.21 11.14 -9.37
C VAL A 522 22.72 11.01 -9.64
N ALA A 523 22.32 9.92 -10.25
CA ALA A 523 20.92 9.59 -10.52
C ALA A 523 20.65 8.10 -10.27
N ALA A 524 19.42 7.77 -9.87
CA ALA A 524 18.99 6.39 -9.79
C ALA A 524 18.66 5.88 -11.19
N ASP A 525 19.35 4.81 -11.62
CA ASP A 525 19.21 4.23 -12.95
C ASP A 525 19.12 2.71 -12.89
N PHE A 526 18.16 2.15 -13.64
CA PHE A 526 17.92 0.71 -13.66
C PHE A 526 18.88 0.00 -14.63
N SER A 527 19.49 -1.07 -14.15
CA SER A 527 20.10 -2.08 -15.00
C SER A 527 19.95 -3.47 -14.39
N VAL A 528 19.96 -4.50 -15.24
CA VAL A 528 19.85 -5.90 -14.79
C VAL A 528 21.01 -6.25 -13.84
N GLY A 529 22.22 -5.77 -14.13
CA GLY A 529 23.38 -5.97 -13.25
C GLY A 529 23.21 -5.34 -11.88
N ARG A 530 22.64 -4.13 -11.79
CA ARG A 530 22.33 -3.48 -10.50
C ARG A 530 21.21 -4.20 -9.77
N ALA A 531 20.20 -4.69 -10.47
CA ALA A 531 19.13 -5.50 -9.87
C ALA A 531 19.68 -6.82 -9.29
N TRP A 532 20.62 -7.46 -9.99
CA TRP A 532 21.32 -8.63 -9.47
C TRP A 532 22.15 -8.30 -8.22
N ASN A 533 22.92 -7.22 -8.26
CA ASN A 533 23.70 -6.76 -7.12
C ASN A 533 22.79 -6.42 -5.91
N ALA A 534 21.63 -5.80 -6.15
CA ALA A 534 20.64 -5.53 -5.13
C ALA A 534 20.12 -6.82 -4.48
N ALA A 535 19.76 -7.82 -5.29
CA ALA A 535 19.22 -9.09 -4.84
C ALA A 535 20.26 -9.95 -4.08
N THR A 536 21.53 -9.86 -4.45
CA THR A 536 22.61 -10.64 -3.84
C THR A 536 23.36 -9.92 -2.72
N GLY A 537 23.01 -8.66 -2.44
CA GLY A 537 23.72 -7.83 -1.46
C GLY A 537 25.13 -7.41 -1.90
N ALA A 538 25.50 -7.63 -3.16
CA ALA A 538 26.79 -7.27 -3.72
C ALA A 538 26.85 -5.76 -4.01
N SER A 539 27.23 -4.95 -3.02
CA SER A 539 27.35 -3.49 -3.16
C SER A 539 28.72 -3.07 -3.71
N LYS A 540 29.04 -3.42 -4.94
CA LYS A 540 30.24 -2.86 -5.61
C LYS A 540 29.82 -1.66 -6.47
N THR A 541 30.02 -0.47 -5.94
CA THR A 541 29.84 0.81 -6.65
C THR A 541 31.16 1.57 -6.80
N CYS A 542 32.25 1.04 -6.23
CA CYS A 542 33.64 1.54 -6.38
C CYS A 542 34.59 0.46 -6.85
#